data_bd34cff5d9f5cf95726b98033dd5815b
#
_entry.id   bd34cff5d9f5cf95726b98033dd5815b
#
_cell.length_a   1.000
_cell.length_b   1.000
_cell.length_c   1.000
_cell.angle_alpha   90.00
_cell.angle_beta   90.00
_cell.angle_gamma   90.00
#
_symmetry.space_group_name_H-M   'P 1'
#
loop_
_entity.id
_entity.type
_entity.pdbx_description
1 polymer ?
#
loop_
_entity_poly.entity_id
_entity_poly.type
_entity_poly.pdbx_seq_one_letter_code
_entity_poly.pdbx_strand_id
1 'polypeptide(L)'
;MKRTVLDHVAIGTRVLTDGFELFGGLLGGAWGYGGYSPGYWWGQLLFTSGPKIELLTPTVGPDSAFLDRFLTARGAGPHHLNFSVGDIESTLARVRALGIEPVGVELSNPRWKEAFLHPKTAHGIVIQVAQQYGGAPRPPAPAALPDPGAPSAFTLVEHHVADLDGAATLFVQALDGEVVRRDSGSAELTWDNGARIRLVQSAAHPIGALGDLHFRRLHGSFEPAELIRCQDLSERLGIRLRLVS
;
A
#
# COMPACT_ATOMS: atom_id res chain seq x y z
N MET A 1 -12.77 -20.20 -3.03
CA MET A 1 -12.90 -18.89 -2.36
C MET A 1 -11.73 -18.03 -2.79
N LYS A 2 -11.92 -16.73 -3.05
CA LYS A 2 -10.81 -15.80 -3.32
C LYS A 2 -9.99 -15.69 -2.04
N ARG A 3 -8.67 -15.91 -2.10
CA ARG A 3 -7.79 -15.82 -0.93
C ARG A 3 -7.47 -14.35 -0.65
N THR A 4 -7.05 -14.05 0.57
CA THR A 4 -6.53 -12.72 0.93
C THR A 4 -5.25 -12.43 0.17
N VAL A 5 -5.11 -11.19 -0.33
CA VAL A 5 -3.88 -10.71 -0.95
C VAL A 5 -3.57 -9.29 -0.48
N LEU A 6 -2.29 -8.98 -0.32
CA LEU A 6 -1.86 -7.57 -0.23
C LEU A 6 -2.05 -6.94 -1.60
N ASP A 7 -3.09 -6.12 -1.73
CA ASP A 7 -3.51 -5.57 -3.02
C ASP A 7 -2.68 -4.34 -3.41
N HIS A 8 -2.56 -3.36 -2.51
CA HIS A 8 -1.79 -2.15 -2.78
C HIS A 8 -1.22 -1.48 -1.52
N VAL A 9 -0.22 -0.64 -1.76
CA VAL A 9 0.29 0.36 -0.83
C VAL A 9 -0.21 1.72 -1.29
N ALA A 10 -0.96 2.42 -0.44
CA ALA A 10 -1.47 3.74 -0.75
C ALA A 10 -0.53 4.84 -0.24
N ILE A 11 -0.31 5.85 -1.08
CA ILE A 11 0.54 7.01 -0.80
C ILE A 11 -0.29 8.27 -0.98
N GLY A 12 -0.41 9.05 0.09
CA GLY A 12 -1.06 10.35 0.06
C GLY A 12 -0.10 11.43 -0.42
N THR A 13 -0.54 12.27 -1.37
CA THR A 13 0.23 13.39 -1.88
C THR A 13 -0.67 14.52 -2.37
N ARG A 14 -0.16 15.77 -2.36
CA ARG A 14 -0.81 16.91 -3.04
C ARG A 14 -0.33 17.07 -4.49
N VAL A 15 0.75 16.38 -4.87
CA VAL A 15 1.40 16.51 -6.18
C VAL A 15 1.40 15.15 -6.88
N LEU A 16 0.31 14.84 -7.59
CA LEU A 16 0.15 13.56 -8.30
C LEU A 16 1.23 13.34 -9.36
N THR A 17 1.69 14.41 -10.01
CA THR A 17 2.70 14.31 -11.07
C THR A 17 4.02 13.73 -10.58
N ASP A 18 4.40 13.95 -9.32
CA ASP A 18 5.60 13.34 -8.73
C ASP A 18 5.43 11.81 -8.62
N GLY A 19 4.26 11.36 -8.18
CA GLY A 19 3.93 9.92 -8.11
C GLY A 19 3.82 9.28 -9.50
N PHE A 20 3.24 9.97 -10.47
CA PHE A 20 3.15 9.49 -11.85
C PHE A 20 4.53 9.36 -12.50
N GLU A 21 5.39 10.37 -12.34
CA GLU A 21 6.76 10.31 -12.85
C GLU A 21 7.56 9.19 -12.20
N LEU A 22 7.50 9.07 -10.86
CA LEU A 22 8.24 8.05 -10.14
C LEU A 22 7.76 6.63 -10.50
N PHE A 23 6.48 6.36 -10.22
CA PHE A 23 5.97 5.00 -10.30
C PHE A 23 5.59 4.58 -11.72
N GLY A 24 5.12 5.50 -12.58
CA GLY A 24 4.83 5.24 -13.98
C GLY A 24 6.08 5.37 -14.85
N GLY A 25 6.64 6.57 -14.91
CA GLY A 25 7.75 6.89 -15.82
C GLY A 25 9.05 6.16 -15.47
N LEU A 26 9.52 6.25 -14.21
CA LEU A 26 10.83 5.69 -13.83
C LEU A 26 10.78 4.22 -13.44
N LEU A 27 9.74 3.79 -12.71
CA LEU A 27 9.62 2.40 -12.25
C LEU A 27 8.76 1.51 -13.17
N GLY A 28 8.23 2.07 -14.26
CA GLY A 28 7.52 1.30 -15.30
C GLY A 28 6.17 0.72 -14.87
N GLY A 29 5.53 1.31 -13.87
CA GLY A 29 4.18 0.94 -13.45
C GLY A 29 3.13 1.31 -14.51
N ALA A 30 2.32 0.35 -14.93
CA ALA A 30 1.24 0.57 -15.89
C ALA A 30 -0.03 1.05 -15.20
N TRP A 31 -0.81 1.92 -15.88
CA TRP A 31 -2.12 2.34 -15.36
C TRP A 31 -3.04 1.15 -15.12
N GLY A 32 -3.59 1.08 -13.92
CA GLY A 32 -4.56 0.07 -13.51
C GLY A 32 -5.98 0.62 -13.49
N TYR A 33 -6.33 1.21 -12.39
CA TYR A 33 -7.63 1.79 -12.10
C TYR A 33 -7.46 3.14 -11.44
N GLY A 34 -8.51 3.94 -11.47
CA GLY A 34 -8.57 5.18 -10.71
C GLY A 34 -9.91 5.86 -10.88
N GLY A 35 -10.15 6.85 -10.06
CA GLY A 35 -11.40 7.59 -10.09
C GLY A 35 -11.51 8.60 -8.97
N TYR A 36 -12.71 9.10 -8.80
CA TYR A 36 -13.06 10.01 -7.72
C TYR A 36 -13.90 9.27 -6.68
N SER A 37 -13.57 9.52 -5.44
CA SER A 37 -14.37 9.19 -4.26
C SER A 37 -14.74 10.49 -3.55
N PRO A 38 -15.74 10.52 -2.66
CA PRO A 38 -16.01 11.69 -1.87
C PRO A 38 -14.74 12.20 -1.17
N GLY A 39 -14.29 13.40 -1.53
CA GLY A 39 -13.15 14.08 -0.91
C GLY A 39 -11.78 13.77 -1.46
N TYR A 40 -11.60 12.81 -2.36
CA TYR A 40 -10.28 12.51 -2.92
C TYR A 40 -10.35 11.87 -4.31
N TRP A 41 -9.25 12.01 -5.04
CA TRP A 41 -8.96 11.22 -6.22
C TRP A 41 -8.00 10.10 -5.84
N TRP A 42 -8.15 8.96 -6.49
CA TRP A 42 -7.27 7.80 -6.32
C TRP A 42 -6.90 7.20 -7.67
N GLY A 43 -5.71 6.61 -7.76
CA GLY A 43 -5.27 5.92 -8.96
C GLY A 43 -4.19 4.90 -8.67
N GLN A 44 -4.28 3.75 -9.35
CA GLN A 44 -3.41 2.59 -9.11
C GLN A 44 -2.49 2.33 -10.29
N LEU A 45 -1.22 2.11 -9.98
CA LEU A 45 -0.18 1.69 -10.90
C LEU A 45 0.22 0.24 -10.59
N LEU A 46 0.23 -0.58 -11.65
CA LEU A 46 0.49 -2.01 -11.60
C LEU A 46 1.91 -2.30 -12.05
N PHE A 47 2.58 -3.17 -11.32
CA PHE A 47 3.90 -3.69 -11.66
C PHE A 47 3.81 -5.13 -12.17
N THR A 48 4.91 -5.67 -12.67
CA THR A 48 4.92 -7.04 -13.22
C THR A 48 4.67 -8.12 -12.16
N SER A 49 4.93 -7.81 -10.90
CA SER A 49 4.59 -8.65 -9.74
C SER A 49 4.53 -7.81 -8.47
N GLY A 50 3.96 -8.38 -7.40
CA GLY A 50 3.80 -7.73 -6.12
C GLY A 50 2.53 -6.89 -6.02
N PRO A 51 2.41 -6.08 -4.98
CA PRO A 51 1.25 -5.20 -4.80
C PRO A 51 1.30 -4.03 -5.78
N LYS A 52 0.18 -3.33 -5.91
CA LYS A 52 0.10 -2.07 -6.65
C LYS A 52 0.58 -0.91 -5.78
N ILE A 53 0.87 0.21 -6.42
CA ILE A 53 0.90 1.52 -5.74
C ILE A 53 -0.41 2.23 -6.03
N GLU A 54 -1.04 2.75 -4.98
CA GLU A 54 -2.18 3.65 -5.10
C GLU A 54 -1.77 5.07 -4.69
N LEU A 55 -2.03 6.04 -5.55
CA LEU A 55 -1.84 7.46 -5.25
C LEU A 55 -3.17 8.07 -4.83
N LEU A 56 -3.15 8.82 -3.73
CA LEU A 56 -4.29 9.54 -3.18
C LEU A 56 -4.01 11.03 -3.17
N THR A 57 -4.94 11.84 -3.68
CA THR A 57 -4.86 13.30 -3.55
C THR A 57 -6.21 13.87 -3.14
N PRO A 58 -6.25 14.87 -2.21
CA PRO A 58 -7.51 15.49 -1.82
C PRO A 58 -8.11 16.27 -2.99
N THR A 59 -9.43 16.21 -3.10
CA THR A 59 -10.20 17.09 -4.00
C THR A 59 -10.67 18.33 -3.24
N VAL A 60 -11.15 19.33 -3.96
CA VAL A 60 -11.71 20.54 -3.33
C VAL A 60 -13.08 20.21 -2.72
N GLY A 61 -13.26 20.50 -1.43
CA GLY A 61 -14.54 20.31 -0.75
C GLY A 61 -14.43 19.80 0.69
N PRO A 62 -15.52 19.79 1.44
CA PRO A 62 -15.53 19.40 2.86
C PRO A 62 -15.17 17.92 3.09
N ASP A 63 -15.45 17.06 2.13
CA ASP A 63 -15.21 15.62 2.24
C ASP A 63 -13.72 15.26 2.16
N SER A 64 -12.85 16.18 1.69
CA SER A 64 -11.39 15.98 1.66
C SER A 64 -10.72 16.00 3.04
N ALA A 65 -11.45 16.36 4.08
CA ALA A 65 -10.91 16.69 5.40
C ALA A 65 -10.04 15.59 6.04
N PHE A 66 -10.30 14.31 5.77
CA PHE A 66 -9.49 13.23 6.35
C PHE A 66 -8.09 13.17 5.72
N LEU A 67 -8.00 13.27 4.38
CA LEU A 67 -6.73 13.24 3.66
C LEU A 67 -5.97 14.56 3.80
N ASP A 68 -6.69 15.69 3.85
CA ASP A 68 -6.10 17.00 4.16
C ASP A 68 -5.48 17.03 5.56
N ARG A 69 -6.15 16.47 6.57
CA ARG A 69 -5.58 16.35 7.93
C ARG A 69 -4.31 15.48 7.92
N PHE A 70 -4.34 14.34 7.21
CA PHE A 70 -3.16 13.48 7.09
C PHE A 70 -1.98 14.24 6.48
N LEU A 71 -2.19 14.86 5.31
CA LEU A 71 -1.14 15.58 4.58
C LEU A 71 -0.64 16.83 5.33
N THR A 72 -1.50 17.52 6.07
CA THR A 72 -1.11 18.66 6.89
C THR A 72 -0.28 18.25 8.10
N ALA A 73 -0.63 17.13 8.72
CA ALA A 73 0.04 16.67 9.94
C ALA A 73 1.33 15.90 9.65
N ARG A 74 1.45 15.22 8.51
CA ARG A 74 2.55 14.27 8.21
C ARG A 74 3.29 14.58 6.91
N GLY A 75 2.78 15.45 6.06
CA GLY A 75 3.26 15.62 4.69
C GLY A 75 2.78 14.50 3.77
N ALA A 76 3.36 14.45 2.56
CA ALA A 76 3.17 13.30 1.69
C ALA A 76 3.78 12.04 2.32
N GLY A 77 3.21 10.87 2.04
CA GLY A 77 3.73 9.62 2.61
C GLY A 77 2.77 8.44 2.52
N PRO A 78 3.20 7.29 3.05
CA PRO A 78 2.39 6.10 3.13
C PRO A 78 1.13 6.33 3.97
N HIS A 79 -0.03 6.04 3.39
CA HIS A 79 -1.33 6.24 4.03
C HIS A 79 -1.89 4.93 4.60
N HIS A 80 -1.97 3.88 3.77
CA HIS A 80 -2.48 2.58 4.20
C HIS A 80 -1.93 1.42 3.38
N LEU A 81 -2.05 0.21 3.95
CA LEU A 81 -1.94 -1.06 3.23
C LEU A 81 -3.36 -1.58 2.99
N ASN A 82 -3.67 -1.98 1.75
CA ASN A 82 -4.95 -2.61 1.45
C ASN A 82 -4.79 -4.13 1.30
N PHE A 83 -5.68 -4.86 1.98
CA PHE A 83 -5.84 -6.30 1.81
C PHE A 83 -7.18 -6.60 1.15
N SER A 84 -7.13 -7.14 -0.08
CA SER A 84 -8.32 -7.65 -0.75
C SER A 84 -8.61 -9.06 -0.24
N VAL A 85 -9.80 -9.25 0.34
CA VAL A 85 -10.22 -10.51 0.97
C VAL A 85 -11.37 -11.17 0.24
N GLY A 86 -11.49 -12.49 0.40
CA GLY A 86 -12.58 -13.26 -0.18
C GLY A 86 -13.89 -13.19 0.61
N ASP A 87 -13.78 -12.97 1.93
CA ASP A 87 -14.90 -12.86 2.87
C ASP A 87 -14.52 -11.86 3.97
N ILE A 88 -15.03 -10.65 3.86
CA ILE A 88 -14.71 -9.57 4.79
C ILE A 88 -15.30 -9.84 6.18
N GLU A 89 -16.49 -10.40 6.28
CA GLU A 89 -17.14 -10.64 7.57
C GLU A 89 -16.35 -11.67 8.39
N SER A 90 -15.91 -12.77 7.74
CA SER A 90 -15.02 -13.75 8.34
C SER A 90 -13.67 -13.14 8.73
N THR A 91 -13.09 -12.30 7.89
CA THR A 91 -11.82 -11.60 8.18
C THR A 91 -11.96 -10.67 9.39
N LEU A 92 -13.03 -9.88 9.45
CA LEU A 92 -13.30 -8.99 10.58
C LEU A 92 -13.56 -9.76 11.88
N ALA A 93 -14.18 -10.93 11.82
CA ALA A 93 -14.33 -11.80 12.97
C ALA A 93 -12.97 -12.27 13.52
N ARG A 94 -12.02 -12.66 12.65
CA ARG A 94 -10.65 -13.01 13.03
C ARG A 94 -9.90 -11.81 13.64
N VAL A 95 -10.05 -10.61 13.05
CA VAL A 95 -9.46 -9.37 13.57
C VAL A 95 -9.98 -9.10 15.00
N ARG A 96 -11.30 -9.20 15.24
CA ARG A 96 -11.90 -9.03 16.58
C ARG A 96 -11.42 -10.08 17.58
N ALA A 97 -11.22 -11.32 17.15
CA ALA A 97 -10.68 -12.38 18.00
C ALA A 97 -9.23 -12.08 18.49
N LEU A 98 -8.51 -11.21 17.80
CA LEU A 98 -7.20 -10.67 18.24
C LEU A 98 -7.33 -9.42 19.13
N GLY A 99 -8.53 -9.04 19.54
CA GLY A 99 -8.78 -7.85 20.37
C GLY A 99 -8.70 -6.51 19.60
N ILE A 100 -8.74 -6.55 18.26
CA ILE A 100 -8.68 -5.35 17.41
C ILE A 100 -10.10 -5.03 16.94
N GLU A 101 -10.62 -3.85 17.28
CA GLU A 101 -11.93 -3.39 16.78
C GLU A 101 -11.75 -2.60 15.48
N PRO A 102 -12.32 -3.08 14.37
CA PRO A 102 -12.31 -2.36 13.10
C PRO A 102 -13.11 -1.07 13.16
N VAL A 103 -12.70 -0.07 12.40
CA VAL A 103 -13.38 1.24 12.28
C VAL A 103 -13.82 1.47 10.84
N GLY A 104 -14.78 2.37 10.62
CA GLY A 104 -15.28 2.70 9.28
C GLY A 104 -15.83 1.48 8.54
N VAL A 105 -16.50 0.58 9.25
CA VAL A 105 -17.05 -0.66 8.69
C VAL A 105 -18.23 -0.34 7.78
N GLU A 106 -18.08 -0.58 6.47
CA GLU A 106 -19.11 -0.40 5.46
C GLU A 106 -19.34 -1.73 4.71
N LEU A 107 -20.46 -2.38 5.00
CA LEU A 107 -20.82 -3.69 4.43
C LEU A 107 -22.09 -3.65 3.57
N SER A 108 -22.75 -2.49 3.49
CA SER A 108 -24.04 -2.35 2.79
C SER A 108 -23.89 -2.28 1.26
N ASN A 109 -22.73 -1.81 0.76
CA ASN A 109 -22.50 -1.73 -0.67
C ASN A 109 -22.22 -3.13 -1.26
N PRO A 110 -23.08 -3.65 -2.16
CA PRO A 110 -22.93 -5.00 -2.70
C PRO A 110 -21.73 -5.16 -3.66
N ARG A 111 -21.12 -4.05 -4.11
CA ARG A 111 -19.97 -4.08 -5.03
C ARG A 111 -18.65 -3.85 -4.33
N TRP A 112 -18.67 -3.18 -3.17
CA TRP A 112 -17.48 -2.82 -2.41
C TRP A 112 -17.82 -2.78 -0.95
N LYS A 113 -17.23 -3.70 -0.17
CA LYS A 113 -17.28 -3.70 1.28
C LYS A 113 -15.91 -3.38 1.81
N GLU A 114 -15.83 -2.59 2.88
CA GLU A 114 -14.54 -2.23 3.47
C GLU A 114 -14.62 -2.01 4.99
N ALA A 115 -13.47 -2.09 5.61
CA ALA A 115 -13.25 -1.70 6.99
C ALA A 115 -11.78 -1.33 7.18
N PHE A 116 -11.48 -0.59 8.24
CA PHE A 116 -10.12 -0.13 8.52
C PHE A 116 -9.68 -0.58 9.91
N LEU A 117 -8.39 -0.88 10.05
CA LEU A 117 -7.73 -1.07 11.32
C LEU A 117 -6.91 0.18 11.63
N HIS A 118 -7.10 0.69 12.87
CA HIS A 118 -6.44 1.92 13.28
C HIS A 118 -4.92 1.69 13.49
N PRO A 119 -4.03 2.63 13.12
CA PRO A 119 -2.57 2.45 13.22
C PRO A 119 -2.07 2.03 14.61
N LYS A 120 -2.73 2.47 15.69
CA LYS A 120 -2.33 2.08 17.06
C LYS A 120 -2.49 0.58 17.33
N THR A 121 -3.43 -0.07 16.67
CA THR A 121 -3.72 -1.50 16.82
C THR A 121 -3.25 -2.33 15.62
N ALA A 122 -2.87 -1.66 14.54
CA ALA A 122 -2.37 -2.25 13.30
C ALA A 122 -0.87 -1.97 13.09
N HIS A 123 -0.12 -1.84 14.19
CA HIS A 123 1.33 -1.71 14.20
C HIS A 123 1.89 -0.55 13.35
N GLY A 124 1.21 0.62 13.39
CA GLY A 124 1.78 1.88 12.88
C GLY A 124 1.32 2.35 11.52
N ILE A 125 0.51 1.56 10.83
CA ILE A 125 -0.11 1.96 9.56
C ILE A 125 -1.60 1.64 9.56
N VAL A 126 -2.41 2.41 8.82
CA VAL A 126 -3.79 2.02 8.55
C VAL A 126 -3.79 0.75 7.70
N ILE A 127 -4.54 -0.25 8.10
CA ILE A 127 -4.84 -1.42 7.25
C ILE A 127 -6.28 -1.30 6.79
N GLN A 128 -6.48 -1.24 5.48
CA GLN A 128 -7.79 -1.37 4.85
C GLN A 128 -8.02 -2.84 4.48
N VAL A 129 -9.13 -3.38 4.92
CA VAL A 129 -9.63 -4.70 4.49
C VAL A 129 -10.78 -4.45 3.54
N ALA A 130 -10.69 -4.94 2.31
CA ALA A 130 -11.69 -4.70 1.29
C ALA A 130 -12.12 -5.98 0.58
N GLN A 131 -13.42 -6.07 0.27
CA GLN A 131 -13.97 -7.13 -0.56
C GLN A 131 -14.68 -6.52 -1.76
N GLN A 132 -14.17 -6.84 -2.95
CA GLN A 132 -14.71 -6.35 -4.22
C GLN A 132 -15.46 -7.44 -4.96
N TYR A 133 -16.65 -7.12 -5.44
CA TYR A 133 -17.46 -7.97 -6.29
C TYR A 133 -17.59 -7.38 -7.70
N GLY A 134 -17.24 -8.20 -8.69
CA GLY A 134 -17.26 -7.80 -10.10
C GLY A 134 -16.08 -6.93 -10.53
N GLY A 135 -15.87 -6.83 -11.84
CA GLY A 135 -14.88 -5.92 -12.45
C GLY A 135 -15.58 -4.64 -12.91
N ALA A 136 -15.01 -3.49 -12.62
CA ALA A 136 -15.39 -2.24 -13.27
C ALA A 136 -14.64 -2.10 -14.60
N PRO A 137 -15.19 -1.42 -15.61
CA PRO A 137 -14.43 -1.03 -16.80
C PRO A 137 -13.21 -0.23 -16.39
N ARG A 138 -12.07 -0.51 -17.03
CA ARG A 138 -10.83 0.25 -16.78
C ARG A 138 -11.01 1.67 -17.31
N PRO A 139 -10.93 2.71 -16.48
CA PRO A 139 -11.00 4.08 -16.96
C PRO A 139 -9.75 4.43 -17.77
N PRO A 140 -9.81 5.44 -18.66
CA PRO A 140 -8.63 5.91 -19.36
C PRO A 140 -7.56 6.40 -18.37
N ALA A 141 -6.29 6.25 -18.75
CA ALA A 141 -5.19 6.79 -17.96
C ALA A 141 -5.28 8.33 -17.89
N PRO A 142 -4.89 8.93 -16.75
CA PRO A 142 -4.76 10.39 -16.67
C PRO A 142 -3.78 10.93 -17.71
N ALA A 143 -4.11 12.05 -18.34
CA ALA A 143 -3.24 12.66 -19.35
C ALA A 143 -1.85 13.08 -18.81
N ALA A 144 -1.73 13.30 -17.51
CA ALA A 144 -0.48 13.62 -16.85
C ALA A 144 0.40 12.40 -16.54
N LEU A 145 -0.12 11.17 -16.71
CA LEU A 145 0.67 9.97 -16.53
C LEU A 145 1.59 9.79 -17.74
N PRO A 146 2.92 9.74 -17.56
CA PRO A 146 3.84 9.47 -18.65
C PRO A 146 3.70 8.03 -19.18
N ASP A 147 4.21 7.79 -20.38
CA ASP A 147 4.37 6.42 -20.86
C ASP A 147 5.22 5.61 -19.88
N PRO A 148 4.88 4.34 -19.65
CA PRO A 148 5.63 3.50 -18.71
C PRO A 148 7.09 3.38 -19.13
N GLY A 149 7.99 3.59 -18.19
CA GLY A 149 9.41 3.31 -18.37
C GLY A 149 9.73 1.81 -18.41
N ALA A 150 11.00 1.47 -18.27
CA ALA A 150 11.41 0.07 -18.23
C ALA A 150 10.74 -0.68 -17.05
N PRO A 151 10.17 -1.88 -17.30
CA PRO A 151 9.35 -2.57 -16.34
C PRO A 151 10.11 -3.01 -15.08
N SER A 152 9.50 -2.83 -13.93
CA SER A 152 10.01 -3.28 -12.64
C SER A 152 8.99 -4.20 -11.95
N ALA A 153 9.50 -5.01 -11.02
CA ALA A 153 8.72 -5.77 -10.05
C ALA A 153 8.71 -5.02 -8.71
N PHE A 154 7.57 -4.92 -8.06
CA PHE A 154 7.47 -4.45 -6.68
C PHE A 154 7.65 -5.67 -5.76
N THR A 155 8.86 -5.86 -5.25
CA THR A 155 9.28 -7.14 -4.67
C THR A 155 9.02 -7.29 -3.19
N LEU A 156 9.02 -6.19 -2.42
CA LEU A 156 8.91 -6.24 -0.97
C LEU A 156 8.45 -4.89 -0.40
N VAL A 157 7.61 -4.94 0.61
CA VAL A 157 7.30 -3.83 1.50
C VAL A 157 8.00 -4.10 2.83
N GLU A 158 8.84 -3.18 3.30
CA GLU A 158 9.39 -3.25 4.65
C GLU A 158 8.48 -2.49 5.61
N HIS A 159 8.20 -3.06 6.78
CA HIS A 159 7.37 -2.43 7.80
C HIS A 159 8.00 -2.60 9.18
N HIS A 160 8.39 -1.49 9.77
CA HIS A 160 8.94 -1.44 11.12
C HIS A 160 7.83 -1.56 12.15
N VAL A 161 8.02 -2.43 13.15
CA VAL A 161 7.03 -2.71 14.20
C VAL A 161 7.71 -2.72 15.58
N ALA A 162 6.99 -2.27 16.61
CA ALA A 162 7.49 -2.32 17.97
C ALA A 162 7.36 -3.74 18.58
N ASP A 163 6.31 -4.46 18.19
CA ASP A 163 6.00 -5.83 18.60
C ASP A 163 5.93 -6.73 17.37
N LEU A 164 7.00 -7.50 17.14
CA LEU A 164 7.11 -8.39 15.98
C LEU A 164 6.13 -9.58 16.07
N ASP A 165 5.92 -10.13 17.28
CA ASP A 165 5.05 -11.28 17.46
C ASP A 165 3.57 -10.91 17.27
N GLY A 166 3.17 -9.79 17.86
CA GLY A 166 1.82 -9.26 17.68
C GLY A 166 1.52 -8.88 16.22
N ALA A 167 2.48 -8.22 15.55
CA ALA A 167 2.33 -7.89 14.14
C ALA A 167 2.25 -9.16 13.28
N ALA A 168 3.15 -10.12 13.45
CA ALA A 168 3.12 -11.37 12.71
C ALA A 168 1.80 -12.13 12.95
N THR A 169 1.28 -12.12 14.17
CA THR A 169 -0.02 -12.72 14.51
C THR A 169 -1.16 -12.08 13.72
N LEU A 170 -1.23 -10.75 13.65
CA LEU A 170 -2.24 -10.04 12.85
C LEU A 170 -2.16 -10.43 11.37
N PHE A 171 -0.97 -10.33 10.78
CA PHE A 171 -0.80 -10.59 9.34
C PHE A 171 -1.02 -12.06 8.97
N VAL A 172 -0.70 -13.01 9.87
CA VAL A 172 -0.91 -14.46 9.63
C VAL A 172 -2.36 -14.87 9.92
N GLN A 173 -2.85 -14.61 11.13
CA GLN A 173 -4.13 -15.16 11.58
C GLN A 173 -5.35 -14.43 11.03
N ALA A 174 -5.26 -13.11 10.83
CA ALA A 174 -6.38 -12.34 10.31
C ALA A 174 -6.29 -12.07 8.81
N LEU A 175 -5.09 -11.91 8.26
CA LEU A 175 -4.86 -11.49 6.87
C LEU A 175 -4.24 -12.59 5.99
N ASP A 176 -4.23 -13.84 6.46
CA ASP A 176 -3.82 -15.05 5.71
C ASP A 176 -2.38 -14.98 5.13
N GLY A 177 -1.47 -14.23 5.75
CA GLY A 177 -0.06 -14.18 5.35
C GLY A 177 0.68 -15.47 5.71
N GLU A 178 1.52 -15.97 4.80
CA GLU A 178 2.38 -17.14 5.03
C GLU A 178 3.80 -16.68 5.40
N VAL A 179 4.34 -17.15 6.53
CA VAL A 179 5.71 -16.84 6.94
C VAL A 179 6.68 -17.64 6.09
N VAL A 180 7.49 -16.96 5.28
CA VAL A 180 8.53 -17.59 4.44
C VAL A 180 9.91 -17.53 5.07
N ARG A 181 10.13 -16.58 5.98
CA ARG A 181 11.38 -16.45 6.75
C ARG A 181 11.09 -15.76 8.08
N ARG A 182 11.77 -16.20 9.14
CA ARG A 182 11.71 -15.55 10.45
C ARG A 182 13.04 -15.71 11.18
N ASP A 183 13.44 -14.65 11.87
CA ASP A 183 14.53 -14.63 12.84
C ASP A 183 14.11 -13.83 14.09
N SER A 184 15.04 -13.55 15.00
CA SER A 184 14.75 -12.83 16.25
C SER A 184 14.37 -11.36 16.07
N GLY A 185 14.66 -10.77 14.92
CA GLY A 185 14.42 -9.34 14.64
C GLY A 185 13.52 -9.08 13.46
N SER A 186 13.15 -10.11 12.68
CA SER A 186 12.32 -9.94 11.51
C SER A 186 11.47 -11.16 11.15
N ALA A 187 10.36 -10.90 10.43
CA ALA A 187 9.54 -11.93 9.80
C ALA A 187 9.16 -11.47 8.39
N GLU A 188 9.39 -12.32 7.40
CA GLU A 188 8.97 -12.08 6.02
C GLU A 188 7.75 -12.95 5.70
N LEU A 189 6.70 -12.29 5.21
CA LEU A 189 5.43 -12.91 4.87
C LEU A 189 5.13 -12.74 3.39
N THR A 190 4.38 -13.69 2.83
CA THR A 190 3.93 -13.66 1.44
C THR A 190 2.43 -13.97 1.32
N TRP A 191 1.86 -13.58 0.17
CA TRP A 191 0.47 -13.87 -0.24
C TRP A 191 0.45 -14.46 -1.64
N ASP A 192 -0.67 -15.07 -2.02
CA ASP A 192 -0.85 -15.80 -3.30
C ASP A 192 -0.55 -14.96 -4.56
N ASN A 193 -0.65 -13.63 -4.49
CA ASN A 193 -0.29 -12.74 -5.60
C ASN A 193 1.22 -12.42 -5.69
N GLY A 194 2.05 -13.08 -4.88
CA GLY A 194 3.48 -12.84 -4.82
C GLY A 194 3.89 -11.57 -4.07
N ALA A 195 2.93 -10.84 -3.48
CA ALA A 195 3.24 -9.71 -2.62
C ALA A 195 3.95 -10.17 -1.34
N ARG A 196 4.90 -9.37 -0.85
CA ARG A 196 5.70 -9.69 0.33
C ARG A 196 5.78 -8.50 1.28
N ILE A 197 5.70 -8.78 2.57
CA ILE A 197 6.00 -7.82 3.64
C ILE A 197 7.13 -8.40 4.51
N ARG A 198 8.14 -7.58 4.81
CA ARG A 198 9.09 -7.86 5.86
C ARG A 198 8.77 -6.99 7.07
N LEU A 199 8.35 -7.62 8.14
CA LEU A 199 8.22 -7.00 9.46
C LEU A 199 9.61 -6.94 10.09
N VAL A 200 10.00 -5.76 10.57
CA VAL A 200 11.30 -5.54 11.22
C VAL A 200 11.05 -4.95 12.59
N GLN A 201 11.51 -5.63 13.63
CA GLN A 201 11.41 -5.09 15.00
C GLN A 201 12.27 -3.86 15.15
N SER A 202 11.69 -2.76 15.63
CA SER A 202 12.39 -1.48 15.75
C SER A 202 11.93 -0.69 16.97
N ALA A 203 12.82 -0.45 17.90
CA ALA A 203 12.56 0.43 19.04
C ALA A 203 12.45 1.91 18.65
N ALA A 204 12.97 2.30 17.48
CA ALA A 204 12.86 3.68 16.96
C ALA A 204 11.44 4.05 16.53
N HIS A 205 10.56 3.06 16.33
CA HIS A 205 9.18 3.25 15.89
C HIS A 205 8.20 2.64 16.91
N PRO A 206 7.90 3.31 18.01
CA PRO A 206 7.16 2.74 19.14
C PRO A 206 5.71 2.34 18.82
N ILE A 207 5.15 2.84 17.72
CA ILE A 207 3.84 2.42 17.19
C ILE A 207 3.96 1.72 15.83
N GLY A 208 5.18 1.62 15.28
CA GLY A 208 5.45 1.13 13.93
C GLY A 208 5.45 2.23 12.86
N ALA A 209 6.03 1.92 11.71
CA ALA A 209 6.05 2.77 10.51
C ALA A 209 6.35 1.97 9.26
N LEU A 210 5.81 2.36 8.10
CA LEU A 210 6.24 1.78 6.83
C LEU A 210 7.71 2.13 6.56
N GLY A 211 8.48 1.11 6.19
CA GLY A 211 9.90 1.20 5.83
C GLY A 211 10.11 1.41 4.33
N ASP A 212 11.10 0.69 3.79
CA ASP A 212 11.46 0.79 2.39
C ASP A 212 10.48 0.03 1.48
N LEU A 213 10.21 0.61 0.30
CA LEU A 213 9.53 -0.06 -0.81
C LEU A 213 10.58 -0.57 -1.79
N HIS A 214 10.63 -1.88 -2.04
CA HIS A 214 11.67 -2.51 -2.83
C HIS A 214 11.20 -2.78 -4.25
N PHE A 215 11.92 -2.22 -5.21
CA PHE A 215 11.68 -2.44 -6.63
C PHE A 215 12.90 -3.06 -7.29
N ARG A 216 12.67 -4.03 -8.18
CA ARG A 216 13.71 -4.65 -8.97
C ARG A 216 13.42 -4.43 -10.46
N ARG A 217 14.39 -3.84 -11.19
CA ARG A 217 14.33 -3.71 -12.65
C ARG A 217 14.38 -5.11 -13.28
N LEU A 218 13.53 -5.37 -14.27
CA LEU A 218 13.48 -6.70 -14.89
C LEU A 218 14.55 -6.88 -15.95
N HIS A 219 14.91 -5.82 -16.64
CA HIS A 219 15.92 -5.82 -17.70
C HIS A 219 16.81 -4.59 -17.57
N GLY A 220 18.13 -4.80 -17.69
CA GLY A 220 19.10 -3.73 -17.51
C GLY A 220 19.24 -3.27 -16.06
N SER A 221 19.85 -2.10 -15.89
CA SER A 221 20.05 -1.44 -14.60
C SER A 221 19.37 -0.07 -14.59
N PHE A 222 19.23 0.51 -13.40
CA PHE A 222 18.87 1.91 -13.27
C PHE A 222 20.08 2.77 -13.64
N GLU A 223 19.88 3.71 -14.54
CA GLU A 223 20.92 4.68 -14.90
C GLU A 223 21.16 5.67 -13.72
N PRO A 224 22.38 6.22 -13.57
CA PRO A 224 22.68 7.15 -12.47
C PRO A 224 21.72 8.34 -12.40
N ALA A 225 21.30 8.89 -13.54
CA ALA A 225 20.32 9.99 -13.57
C ALA A 225 18.92 9.55 -13.10
N GLU A 226 18.50 8.34 -13.43
CA GLU A 226 17.24 7.75 -12.94
C GLU A 226 17.30 7.57 -11.42
N LEU A 227 18.40 7.07 -10.86
CA LEU A 227 18.57 6.89 -9.41
C LEU A 227 18.47 8.22 -8.66
N ILE A 228 19.13 9.26 -9.15
CA ILE A 228 19.06 10.62 -8.58
C ILE A 228 17.61 11.12 -8.62
N ARG A 229 16.93 10.94 -9.75
CA ARG A 229 15.54 11.39 -9.90
C ARG A 229 14.58 10.58 -9.03
N CYS A 230 14.76 9.26 -8.93
CA CYS A 230 13.99 8.42 -8.01
C CYS A 230 14.17 8.86 -6.56
N GLN A 231 15.38 9.22 -6.14
CA GLN A 231 15.63 9.72 -4.80
C GLN A 231 14.89 11.05 -4.55
N ASP A 232 15.04 12.06 -5.42
CA ASP A 232 14.35 13.35 -5.31
C ASP A 232 12.83 13.17 -5.19
N LEU A 233 12.23 12.38 -6.07
CA LEU A 233 10.79 12.15 -6.07
C LEU A 233 10.32 11.36 -4.85
N SER A 234 11.10 10.38 -4.39
CA SER A 234 10.76 9.61 -3.18
C SER A 234 10.79 10.48 -1.93
N GLU A 235 11.74 11.39 -1.80
CA GLU A 235 11.79 12.37 -0.71
C GLU A 235 10.57 13.30 -0.73
N ARG A 236 10.19 13.80 -1.90
CA ARG A 236 8.99 14.64 -2.07
C ARG A 236 7.68 13.90 -1.78
N LEU A 237 7.63 12.59 -2.04
CA LEU A 237 6.51 11.70 -1.72
C LEU A 237 6.57 11.14 -0.30
N GLY A 238 7.57 11.48 0.50
CA GLY A 238 7.73 11.02 1.89
C GLY A 238 7.87 9.51 2.03
N ILE A 239 8.50 8.87 1.04
CA ILE A 239 8.74 7.41 1.01
C ILE A 239 10.23 7.12 0.89
N ARG A 240 10.60 5.87 1.17
CA ARG A 240 11.95 5.36 0.93
C ARG A 240 11.91 4.23 -0.08
N LEU A 241 12.86 4.22 -0.99
CA LEU A 241 12.99 3.21 -2.02
C LEU A 241 14.28 2.40 -1.86
N ARG A 242 14.16 1.10 -2.14
CA ARG A 242 15.30 0.22 -2.37
C ARG A 242 15.22 -0.28 -3.80
N LEU A 243 16.12 0.21 -4.65
CA LEU A 243 16.17 -0.13 -6.06
C LEU A 243 17.28 -1.16 -6.30
N VAL A 244 16.93 -2.23 -7.02
CA VAL A 244 17.84 -3.33 -7.34
C VAL A 244 17.73 -3.63 -8.84
N SER A 245 18.84 -3.91 -9.46
CA SER A 245 18.96 -4.35 -10.86
C SER A 245 18.98 -5.86 -10.95
#